data_7391865fb54988908fc341aa92e8883b
#
_entry.id   7391865fb54988908fc341aa92e8883b
#
_cell.length_a   1.000
_cell.length_b   1.000
_cell.length_c   1.000
_cell.angle_alpha   90.00
_cell.angle_beta   90.00
_cell.angle_gamma   90.00
#
_symmetry.space_group_name_H-M   'P 1'
#
loop_
_entity.id
_entity.type
_entity.pdbx_description
1 polymer ?
#
loop_
_entity_poly.entity_id
_entity_poly.type
_entity_poly.pdbx_seq_one_letter_code
_entity_poly.pdbx_strand_id
1 'polypeptide(L)'
;TIGIVILVMLLVIRMSKMPKNADKSHSIDFIPTLKRLYAVKRYRYGVVAQFFYVGAQIMCWTFIIQYGTRLFMAQGMEEQAAEVLSQKYNIVAMVIFCISRFVCTLMLKYVNPGQLLKVLAIAASLCVLGVIFLQNIYGMYCLVGVSACMSLMFPTIYGIALKGMGDDAKFGAAGLIMAILGGSVLPPLQAAIIDC
;
A
#
# COMPACT_ATOMS: atom_id res chain seq x y z
N THR A 1 -25.12 2.97 -2.04
CA THR A 1 -24.19 2.56 -3.14
C THR A 1 -23.22 1.47 -2.70
N ILE A 2 -22.52 1.58 -1.55
CA ILE A 2 -21.56 0.57 -1.07
C ILE A 2 -22.25 -0.78 -0.80
N GLY A 3 -23.43 -0.77 -0.19
CA GLY A 3 -24.22 -1.99 0.06
C GLY A 3 -24.57 -2.78 -1.21
N ILE A 4 -24.88 -2.08 -2.30
CA ILE A 4 -25.16 -2.71 -3.60
C ILE A 4 -23.92 -3.40 -4.16
N VAL A 5 -22.75 -2.77 -4.06
CA VAL A 5 -21.47 -3.35 -4.50
C VAL A 5 -21.13 -4.61 -3.71
N ILE A 6 -21.32 -4.58 -2.39
CA ILE A 6 -21.10 -5.76 -1.52
C ILE A 6 -22.07 -6.88 -1.89
N LEU A 7 -23.34 -6.57 -2.12
CA LEU A 7 -24.36 -7.54 -2.50
C LEU A 7 -24.07 -8.18 -3.87
N VAL A 8 -23.63 -7.38 -4.84
CA VAL A 8 -23.20 -7.88 -6.16
C VAL A 8 -21.97 -8.77 -6.02
N MET A 9 -20.97 -8.40 -5.21
CA MET A 9 -19.80 -9.24 -4.94
C MET A 9 -20.19 -10.56 -4.28
N LEU A 10 -21.08 -10.55 -3.31
CA LEU A 10 -21.58 -11.77 -2.68
C LEU A 10 -22.31 -12.68 -3.67
N LEU A 11 -23.14 -12.11 -4.57
CA LEU A 11 -23.81 -12.86 -5.63
C LEU A 11 -22.80 -13.48 -6.59
N VAL A 12 -21.80 -12.72 -7.05
CA VAL A 12 -20.73 -13.22 -7.94
C VAL A 12 -19.96 -14.36 -7.28
N ILE A 13 -19.58 -14.24 -6.01
CA ILE A 13 -18.89 -15.28 -5.25
C ILE A 13 -19.77 -16.53 -5.11
N ARG A 14 -21.06 -16.36 -4.85
CA ARG A 14 -22.00 -17.48 -4.71
C ARG A 14 -22.29 -18.20 -6.05
N MET A 15 -22.25 -17.47 -7.15
CA MET A 15 -22.45 -18.03 -8.51
C MET A 15 -21.15 -18.62 -9.09
N SER A 16 -19.98 -18.16 -8.67
CA SER A 16 -18.72 -18.74 -9.08
C SER A 16 -18.52 -20.07 -8.36
N LYS A 17 -18.52 -21.18 -9.14
CA LYS A 17 -18.11 -22.49 -8.62
C LYS A 17 -16.62 -22.40 -8.24
N MET A 18 -16.34 -22.04 -7.00
CA MET A 18 -14.97 -22.13 -6.50
C MET A 18 -14.53 -23.60 -6.59
N PRO A 19 -13.35 -23.88 -7.18
CA PRO A 19 -12.79 -25.21 -7.13
C PRO A 19 -12.68 -25.59 -5.67
N LYS A 20 -13.36 -26.68 -5.27
CA LYS A 20 -13.15 -27.32 -3.98
C LYS A 20 -11.71 -27.84 -4.00
N ASN A 21 -10.77 -27.04 -3.52
CA ASN A 21 -9.48 -27.58 -3.12
C ASN A 21 -9.81 -28.65 -2.09
N ALA A 22 -9.57 -29.91 -2.44
CA ALA A 22 -9.61 -30.99 -1.49
C ALA A 22 -8.57 -30.62 -0.41
N ASP A 23 -9.05 -30.05 0.67
CA ASP A 23 -8.28 -29.89 1.88
C ASP A 23 -7.91 -31.32 2.29
N LYS A 24 -6.70 -31.75 1.90
CA LYS A 24 -6.00 -32.76 2.67
C LYS A 24 -5.85 -32.11 4.03
N SER A 25 -6.70 -32.50 4.95
CA SER A 25 -6.65 -32.17 6.36
C SER A 25 -5.34 -32.74 6.95
N HIS A 26 -4.21 -32.13 6.59
CA HIS A 26 -3.06 -32.17 7.46
C HIS A 26 -3.47 -31.34 8.67
N SER A 27 -3.51 -31.96 9.83
CA SER A 27 -3.55 -31.26 11.11
C SER A 27 -2.44 -30.22 11.07
N ILE A 28 -2.85 -28.97 10.89
CA ILE A 28 -1.92 -27.88 10.67
C ILE A 28 -1.45 -27.49 12.05
N ASP A 29 -0.28 -28.00 12.43
CA ASP A 29 0.42 -27.54 13.62
C ASP A 29 0.84 -26.08 13.41
N PHE A 30 -0.04 -25.18 13.82
CA PHE A 30 0.12 -23.74 13.65
C PHE A 30 1.44 -23.21 14.21
N ILE A 31 1.82 -23.69 15.39
CA ILE A 31 3.03 -23.24 16.09
C ILE A 31 4.33 -23.64 15.35
N PRO A 32 4.54 -24.89 14.91
CA PRO A 32 5.75 -25.27 14.18
C PRO A 32 5.82 -24.62 12.79
N THR A 33 4.68 -24.40 12.12
CA THR A 33 4.64 -23.71 10.83
C THR A 33 5.04 -22.24 11.00
N LEU A 34 4.52 -21.55 12.01
CA LEU A 34 4.88 -20.18 12.33
C LEU A 34 6.38 -20.06 12.65
N LYS A 35 6.94 -21.01 13.40
CA LYS A 35 8.36 -21.05 13.74
C LYS A 35 9.24 -21.26 12.50
N ARG A 36 8.83 -22.11 11.57
CA ARG A 36 9.52 -22.31 10.27
C ARG A 36 9.48 -21.04 9.42
N LEU A 37 8.31 -20.38 9.32
CA LEU A 37 8.15 -19.12 8.60
C LEU A 37 9.05 -18.02 9.19
N TYR A 38 9.09 -17.93 10.51
CA TYR A 38 9.91 -16.93 11.20
C TYR A 38 11.42 -17.21 11.06
N ALA A 39 11.83 -18.47 10.83
CA ALA A 39 13.22 -18.84 10.55
C ALA A 39 13.70 -18.35 9.17
N VAL A 40 12.79 -18.17 8.20
CA VAL A 40 13.12 -17.68 6.86
C VAL A 40 13.38 -16.17 6.90
N LYS A 41 14.64 -15.75 6.77
CA LYS A 41 15.06 -14.34 6.80
C LYS A 41 14.29 -13.48 5.81
N ARG A 42 14.07 -13.98 4.58
CA ARG A 42 13.33 -13.27 3.53
C ARG A 42 11.90 -12.94 3.95
N TYR A 43 11.22 -13.88 4.61
CA TYR A 43 9.86 -13.68 5.10
C TYR A 43 9.80 -12.61 6.20
N ARG A 44 10.69 -12.68 7.20
CA ARG A 44 10.74 -11.67 8.27
C ARG A 44 10.93 -10.27 7.74
N TYR A 45 11.92 -10.08 6.85
CA TYR A 45 12.14 -8.79 6.21
C TYR A 45 10.94 -8.36 5.36
N GLY A 46 10.26 -9.29 4.69
CA GLY A 46 9.05 -9.03 3.93
C GLY A 46 7.91 -8.53 4.80
N VAL A 47 7.67 -9.15 5.95
CA VAL A 47 6.62 -8.74 6.91
C VAL A 47 6.90 -7.35 7.48
N VAL A 48 8.13 -7.09 7.91
CA VAL A 48 8.55 -5.77 8.42
C VAL A 48 8.44 -4.69 7.33
N ALA A 49 8.95 -4.99 6.13
CA ALA A 49 8.84 -4.07 4.99
C ALA A 49 7.39 -3.78 4.64
N GLN A 50 6.52 -4.79 4.67
CA GLN A 50 5.10 -4.64 4.38
C GLN A 50 4.39 -3.76 5.42
N PHE A 51 4.71 -3.95 6.71
CA PHE A 51 4.16 -3.15 7.80
C PHE A 51 4.47 -1.65 7.62
N PHE A 52 5.74 -1.31 7.43
CA PHE A 52 6.14 0.08 7.22
C PHE A 52 5.64 0.64 5.89
N TYR A 53 5.64 -0.17 4.85
CA TYR A 53 5.15 0.24 3.54
C TYR A 53 3.67 0.63 3.58
N VAL A 54 2.80 -0.22 4.17
CA VAL A 54 1.35 0.07 4.24
C VAL A 54 1.08 1.31 5.09
N GLY A 55 1.81 1.44 6.20
CA GLY A 55 1.74 2.65 7.01
C GLY A 55 2.13 3.91 6.23
N ALA A 56 3.27 3.88 5.56
CA ALA A 56 3.74 5.00 4.73
C ALA A 56 2.76 5.35 3.61
N GLN A 57 2.09 4.36 3.01
CA GLN A 57 1.09 4.57 1.97
C GLN A 57 -0.13 5.34 2.50
N ILE A 58 -0.68 4.93 3.64
CA ILE A 58 -1.84 5.60 4.24
C ILE A 58 -1.45 7.00 4.72
N MET A 59 -0.29 7.13 5.37
CA MET A 59 0.27 8.43 5.77
C MET A 59 0.42 9.38 4.58
N CYS A 60 0.91 8.91 3.44
CA CYS A 60 1.06 9.72 2.23
C CYS A 60 -0.29 10.27 1.75
N TRP A 61 -1.33 9.44 1.69
CA TRP A 61 -2.66 9.87 1.26
C TRP A 61 -3.30 10.86 2.24
N THR A 62 -3.14 10.64 3.53
CA THR A 62 -3.59 11.59 4.56
C THR A 62 -2.83 12.92 4.44
N PHE A 63 -1.52 12.84 4.20
CA PHE A 63 -0.66 14.01 4.10
C PHE A 63 -0.94 14.86 2.85
N ILE A 64 -1.37 14.25 1.74
CA ILE A 64 -1.83 15.00 0.55
C ILE A 64 -2.94 15.97 0.92
N ILE A 65 -3.93 15.52 1.71
CA ILE A 65 -5.06 16.36 2.12
C ILE A 65 -4.57 17.46 3.06
N GLN A 66 -3.81 17.12 4.10
CA GLN A 66 -3.34 18.11 5.09
C GLN A 66 -2.39 19.14 4.48
N TYR A 67 -1.45 18.70 3.66
CA TYR A 67 -0.51 19.58 2.96
C TYR A 67 -1.23 20.52 2.00
N GLY A 68 -2.15 19.97 1.20
CA GLY A 68 -2.94 20.77 0.25
C GLY A 68 -3.81 21.79 0.95
N THR A 69 -4.51 21.41 2.02
CA THR A 69 -5.34 22.33 2.79
C THR A 69 -4.52 23.50 3.34
N ARG A 70 -3.37 23.23 3.96
CA ARG A 70 -2.47 24.28 4.46
C ARG A 70 -1.95 25.17 3.35
N LEU A 71 -1.56 24.59 2.21
CA LEU A 71 -1.05 25.34 1.06
C LEU A 71 -2.11 26.31 0.49
N PHE A 72 -3.34 25.84 0.30
CA PHE A 72 -4.42 26.65 -0.28
C PHE A 72 -4.95 27.68 0.72
N MET A 73 -4.99 27.38 2.01
CA MET A 73 -5.29 28.39 3.05
C MET A 73 -4.23 29.50 3.07
N ALA A 74 -2.96 29.18 2.91
CA ALA A 74 -1.89 30.18 2.80
C ALA A 74 -2.03 31.07 1.56
N GLN A 75 -2.76 30.62 0.52
CA GLN A 75 -3.11 31.41 -0.66
C GLN A 75 -4.40 32.24 -0.48
N GLY A 76 -4.99 32.25 0.73
CA GLY A 76 -6.19 33.05 1.05
C GLY A 76 -7.51 32.34 0.76
N MET A 77 -7.51 31.01 0.55
CA MET A 77 -8.76 30.25 0.40
C MET A 77 -9.38 29.97 1.78
N GLU A 78 -10.71 29.91 1.80
CA GLU A 78 -11.46 29.44 2.96
C GLU A 78 -11.16 27.97 3.24
N GLU A 79 -11.08 27.58 4.51
CA GLU A 79 -10.69 26.23 4.96
C GLU A 79 -11.49 25.12 4.27
N GLN A 80 -12.83 25.28 4.21
CA GLN A 80 -13.69 24.28 3.56
C GLN A 80 -13.41 24.13 2.07
N ALA A 81 -13.16 25.23 1.37
CA ALA A 81 -12.83 25.22 -0.06
C ALA A 81 -11.45 24.62 -0.31
N ALA A 82 -10.47 24.92 0.54
CA ALA A 82 -9.12 24.37 0.51
C ALA A 82 -9.11 22.85 0.74
N GLU A 83 -9.90 22.37 1.69
CA GLU A 83 -10.05 20.94 1.96
C GLU A 83 -10.67 20.20 0.78
N VAL A 84 -11.78 20.69 0.23
CA VAL A 84 -12.42 20.10 -0.96
C VAL A 84 -11.49 20.04 -2.15
N LEU A 85 -10.69 21.07 -2.37
CA LEU A 85 -9.70 21.08 -3.45
C LEU A 85 -8.59 20.05 -3.20
N SER A 86 -8.09 19.95 -1.98
CA SER A 86 -7.07 18.98 -1.57
C SER A 86 -7.57 17.55 -1.72
N GLN A 87 -8.83 17.28 -1.41
CA GLN A 87 -9.47 15.97 -1.64
C GLN A 87 -9.53 15.63 -3.13
N LYS A 88 -9.76 16.60 -4.03
CA LYS A 88 -9.69 16.36 -5.48
C LYS A 88 -8.29 15.92 -5.92
N TYR A 89 -7.23 16.53 -5.39
CA TYR A 89 -5.86 16.08 -5.66
C TYR A 89 -5.60 14.68 -5.13
N ASN A 90 -6.16 14.32 -3.96
CA ASN A 90 -6.06 12.96 -3.43
C ASN A 90 -6.79 11.94 -4.32
N ILE A 91 -7.95 12.29 -4.87
CA ILE A 91 -8.66 11.44 -5.85
C ILE A 91 -7.79 11.23 -7.10
N VAL A 92 -7.18 12.31 -7.62
CA VAL A 92 -6.25 12.20 -8.75
C VAL A 92 -5.07 11.29 -8.43
N ALA A 93 -4.50 11.41 -7.23
CA ALA A 93 -3.43 10.51 -6.78
C ALA A 93 -3.87 9.05 -6.73
N MET A 94 -5.08 8.76 -6.28
CA MET A 94 -5.64 7.40 -6.26
C MET A 94 -5.90 6.86 -7.68
N VAL A 95 -6.37 7.69 -8.60
CA VAL A 95 -6.55 7.31 -10.02
C VAL A 95 -5.18 6.99 -10.65
N ILE A 96 -4.19 7.83 -10.45
CA ILE A 96 -2.82 7.61 -10.94
C ILE A 96 -2.22 6.34 -10.31
N PHE A 97 -2.44 6.11 -9.01
CA PHE A 97 -2.06 4.88 -8.33
C PHE A 97 -2.67 3.64 -9.01
N CYS A 98 -3.96 3.70 -9.35
CA CYS A 98 -4.65 2.61 -10.02
C CYS A 98 -4.08 2.35 -11.43
N ILE A 99 -3.92 3.39 -12.22
CA ILE A 99 -3.34 3.30 -13.58
C ILE A 99 -1.91 2.76 -13.52
N SER A 100 -1.10 3.32 -12.63
CA SER A 100 0.30 2.89 -12.42
C SER A 100 0.38 1.41 -12.05
N ARG A 101 -0.58 0.88 -11.28
CA ARG A 101 -0.66 -0.53 -10.91
C ARG A 101 -0.78 -1.45 -12.14
N PHE A 102 -1.61 -1.07 -13.11
CA PHE A 102 -1.74 -1.84 -14.36
C PHE A 102 -0.46 -1.77 -15.20
N VAL A 103 0.07 -0.57 -15.41
CA VAL A 103 1.31 -0.37 -16.18
C VAL A 103 2.46 -1.15 -15.57
N CYS A 104 2.68 -1.01 -14.29
CA CYS A 104 3.77 -1.69 -13.59
C CYS A 104 3.58 -3.22 -13.53
N THR A 105 2.33 -3.71 -13.47
CA THR A 105 2.05 -5.15 -13.55
C THR A 105 2.47 -5.73 -14.90
N LEU A 106 2.30 -4.97 -15.98
CA LEU A 106 2.81 -5.34 -17.30
C LEU A 106 4.35 -5.34 -17.33
N MET A 107 4.99 -4.38 -16.69
CA MET A 107 6.44 -4.30 -16.57
C MET A 107 7.06 -5.49 -15.83
N LEU A 108 6.35 -6.08 -14.86
CA LEU A 108 6.82 -7.28 -14.14
C LEU A 108 7.03 -8.50 -15.03
N LYS A 109 6.46 -8.52 -16.25
CA LYS A 109 6.74 -9.58 -17.23
C LYS A 109 8.16 -9.48 -17.82
N TYR A 110 8.74 -8.28 -17.84
CA TYR A 110 10.01 -8.00 -18.51
C TYR A 110 11.14 -7.67 -17.53
N VAL A 111 10.84 -7.22 -16.33
CA VAL A 111 11.82 -6.74 -15.34
C VAL A 111 11.78 -7.60 -14.08
N ASN A 112 12.96 -7.86 -13.49
CA ASN A 112 13.06 -8.58 -12.21
C ASN A 112 12.35 -7.80 -11.10
N PRO A 113 11.43 -8.44 -10.33
CA PRO A 113 10.66 -7.78 -9.27
C PRO A 113 11.53 -7.02 -8.25
N GLY A 114 12.69 -7.59 -7.90
CA GLY A 114 13.60 -6.95 -6.93
C GLY A 114 14.27 -5.69 -7.46
N GLN A 115 14.59 -5.62 -8.75
CA GLN A 115 15.15 -4.41 -9.37
C GLN A 115 14.07 -3.34 -9.48
N LEU A 116 12.87 -3.71 -9.93
CA LEU A 116 11.74 -2.79 -10.04
C LEU A 116 11.40 -2.18 -8.68
N LEU A 117 11.37 -2.99 -7.62
CA LEU A 117 11.13 -2.51 -6.25
C LEU A 117 12.18 -1.48 -5.82
N LYS A 118 13.47 -1.73 -6.11
CA LYS A 118 14.55 -0.79 -5.78
C LYS A 118 14.39 0.54 -6.51
N VAL A 119 14.10 0.51 -7.81
CA VAL A 119 13.91 1.72 -8.61
C VAL A 119 12.72 2.53 -8.09
N LEU A 120 11.58 1.87 -7.83
CA LEU A 120 10.40 2.54 -7.29
C LEU A 120 10.65 3.12 -5.89
N ALA A 121 11.40 2.43 -5.03
CA ALA A 121 11.75 2.92 -3.71
C ALA A 121 12.64 4.17 -3.79
N ILE A 122 13.64 4.17 -4.67
CA ILE A 122 14.51 5.32 -4.90
C ILE A 122 13.71 6.50 -5.47
N ALA A 123 12.86 6.25 -6.46
CA ALA A 123 12.00 7.29 -7.05
C ALA A 123 11.04 7.89 -6.01
N ALA A 124 10.41 7.05 -5.18
CA ALA A 124 9.55 7.51 -4.09
C ALA A 124 10.32 8.37 -3.09
N SER A 125 11.54 7.96 -2.70
CA SER A 125 12.40 8.72 -1.78
C SER A 125 12.78 10.09 -2.36
N LEU A 126 13.12 10.15 -3.65
CA LEU A 126 13.42 11.42 -4.33
C LEU A 126 12.20 12.34 -4.38
N CYS A 127 11.01 11.79 -4.64
CA CYS A 127 9.77 12.56 -4.60
C CYS A 127 9.48 13.11 -3.20
N VAL A 128 9.69 12.31 -2.14
CA VAL A 128 9.52 12.76 -0.74
C VAL A 128 10.51 13.89 -0.42
N LEU A 129 11.77 13.77 -0.83
CA LEU A 129 12.73 14.88 -0.70
C LEU A 129 12.26 16.13 -1.46
N GLY A 130 11.68 15.94 -2.66
CA GLY A 130 11.07 17.04 -3.41
C GLY A 130 9.95 17.74 -2.64
N VAL A 131 9.12 17.01 -1.90
CA VAL A 131 8.08 17.59 -1.03
C VAL A 131 8.67 18.48 0.06
N ILE A 132 9.78 18.05 0.66
CA ILE A 132 10.45 18.79 1.76
C ILE A 132 11.05 20.11 1.25
N PHE A 133 11.69 20.09 0.08
CA PHE A 133 12.36 21.27 -0.48
C PHE A 133 11.43 22.19 -1.25
N LEU A 134 10.39 21.66 -1.89
CA LEU A 134 9.45 22.40 -2.73
C LEU A 134 8.13 22.59 -1.98
N GLN A 135 8.10 23.56 -1.04
CA GLN A 135 6.91 23.87 -0.24
C GLN A 135 5.83 24.65 -1.03
N ASN A 136 5.60 24.27 -2.29
CA ASN A 136 4.68 24.89 -3.23
C ASN A 136 3.78 23.83 -3.88
N ILE A 137 3.00 24.24 -4.88
CA ILE A 137 2.16 23.32 -5.69
C ILE A 137 2.99 22.17 -6.31
N TYR A 138 4.28 22.37 -6.57
CA TYR A 138 5.18 21.31 -7.04
C TYR A 138 5.37 20.20 -6.00
N GLY A 139 5.36 20.53 -4.70
CA GLY A 139 5.36 19.55 -3.63
C GLY A 139 4.11 18.65 -3.66
N MET A 140 2.96 19.21 -4.02
CA MET A 140 1.73 18.45 -4.23
C MET A 140 1.87 17.44 -5.37
N TYR A 141 2.45 17.83 -6.51
CA TYR A 141 2.73 16.91 -7.61
C TYR A 141 3.74 15.84 -7.23
N CYS A 142 4.74 16.15 -6.40
CA CYS A 142 5.66 15.16 -5.85
C CYS A 142 4.93 14.12 -4.99
N LEU A 143 3.96 14.52 -4.15
CA LEU A 143 3.14 13.61 -3.36
C LEU A 143 2.30 12.68 -4.25
N VAL A 144 1.73 13.20 -5.32
CA VAL A 144 1.03 12.39 -6.32
C VAL A 144 1.99 11.40 -6.99
N GLY A 145 3.23 11.82 -7.27
CA GLY A 145 4.31 10.96 -7.79
C GLY A 145 4.69 9.85 -6.83
N VAL A 146 4.77 10.12 -5.52
CA VAL A 146 4.96 9.09 -4.48
C VAL A 146 3.87 8.05 -4.55
N SER A 147 2.60 8.47 -4.68
CA SER A 147 1.46 7.55 -4.80
C SER A 147 1.60 6.62 -6.01
N ALA A 148 2.05 7.14 -7.16
CA ALA A 148 2.32 6.33 -8.35
C ALA A 148 3.42 5.28 -8.11
N CYS A 149 4.53 5.68 -7.48
CA CYS A 149 5.65 4.77 -7.16
C CYS A 149 5.23 3.67 -6.19
N MET A 150 4.38 4.00 -5.23
CA MET A 150 3.90 3.04 -4.22
C MET A 150 2.99 1.96 -4.80
N SER A 151 2.40 2.16 -5.99
CA SER A 151 1.32 1.30 -6.48
C SER A 151 1.70 -0.18 -6.62
N LEU A 152 2.95 -0.47 -6.96
CA LEU A 152 3.41 -1.85 -7.18
C LEU A 152 4.23 -2.43 -6.02
N MET A 153 4.62 -1.62 -5.04
CA MET A 153 5.50 -2.09 -3.96
C MET A 153 4.82 -3.20 -3.14
N PHE A 154 3.52 -3.07 -2.87
CA PHE A 154 2.74 -4.07 -2.12
C PHE A 154 2.81 -5.47 -2.74
N PRO A 155 2.33 -5.70 -3.98
CA PRO A 155 2.34 -7.02 -4.58
C PRO A 155 3.76 -7.55 -4.82
N THR A 156 4.73 -6.67 -5.03
CA THR A 156 6.12 -7.07 -5.24
C THR A 156 6.76 -7.57 -3.94
N ILE A 157 6.59 -6.85 -2.82
CA ILE A 157 7.06 -7.29 -1.50
C ILE A 157 6.42 -8.62 -1.13
N TYR A 158 5.09 -8.71 -1.33
CA TYR A 158 4.30 -9.91 -1.08
C TYR A 158 4.82 -11.11 -1.88
N GLY A 159 5.02 -10.94 -3.19
CA GLY A 159 5.53 -11.99 -4.07
C GLY A 159 6.96 -12.42 -3.73
N ILE A 160 7.84 -11.48 -3.38
CA ILE A 160 9.22 -11.77 -2.98
C ILE A 160 9.25 -12.52 -1.64
N ALA A 161 8.42 -12.10 -0.68
CA ALA A 161 8.37 -12.70 0.65
C ALA A 161 7.89 -14.16 0.61
N LEU A 162 6.93 -14.49 -0.26
CA LEU A 162 6.36 -15.85 -0.38
C LEU A 162 7.12 -16.76 -1.34
N LYS A 163 8.07 -16.22 -2.11
CA LYS A 163 8.82 -17.02 -3.11
C LYS A 163 9.58 -18.15 -2.45
N GLY A 164 9.25 -19.39 -2.85
CA GLY A 164 9.93 -20.62 -2.38
C GLY A 164 9.36 -21.21 -1.11
N MET A 165 8.18 -20.78 -0.63
CA MET A 165 7.56 -21.30 0.61
C MET A 165 6.68 -22.55 0.40
N GLY A 166 6.39 -22.95 -0.85
CA GLY A 166 5.57 -24.14 -1.11
C GLY A 166 4.22 -24.11 -0.36
N ASP A 167 3.92 -25.17 0.40
CA ASP A 167 2.65 -25.31 1.14
C ASP A 167 2.51 -24.32 2.31
N ASP A 168 3.63 -23.85 2.89
CA ASP A 168 3.63 -22.86 3.96
C ASP A 168 3.27 -21.45 3.45
N ALA A 169 3.19 -21.25 2.12
CA ALA A 169 2.85 -19.94 1.52
C ALA A 169 1.44 -19.44 1.92
N LYS A 170 0.49 -20.33 2.16
CA LYS A 170 -0.86 -19.97 2.61
C LYS A 170 -0.82 -19.26 3.98
N PHE A 171 -0.03 -19.79 4.92
CA PHE A 171 0.17 -19.19 6.23
C PHE A 171 1.04 -17.94 6.17
N GLY A 172 2.09 -17.97 5.33
CA GLY A 172 2.92 -16.80 5.06
C GLY A 172 2.11 -15.64 4.51
N ALA A 173 1.14 -15.92 3.63
CA ALA A 173 0.21 -14.95 3.09
C ALA A 173 -0.64 -14.29 4.19
N ALA A 174 -1.19 -15.09 5.12
CA ALA A 174 -1.97 -14.58 6.24
C ALA A 174 -1.14 -13.63 7.13
N GLY A 175 0.10 -13.98 7.44
CA GLY A 175 1.00 -13.12 8.21
C GLY A 175 1.35 -11.80 7.51
N LEU A 176 1.54 -11.83 6.19
CA LEU A 176 1.75 -10.60 5.39
C LEU A 176 0.50 -9.72 5.32
N ILE A 177 -0.69 -10.33 5.31
CA ILE A 177 -1.96 -9.59 5.40
C ILE A 177 -2.09 -8.95 6.79
N MET A 178 -1.72 -9.65 7.87
CA MET A 178 -1.70 -9.06 9.21
C MET A 178 -0.74 -7.86 9.31
N ALA A 179 0.32 -7.80 8.51
CA ALA A 179 1.21 -6.64 8.45
C ALA A 179 0.52 -5.35 7.95
N ILE A 180 -0.69 -5.43 7.36
CA ILE A 180 -1.53 -4.27 7.02
C ILE A 180 -1.91 -3.47 8.27
N LEU A 181 -1.81 -4.07 9.47
CA LEU A 181 -1.96 -3.38 10.74
C LEU A 181 -1.06 -2.13 10.86
N GLY A 182 0.07 -2.09 10.16
CA GLY A 182 0.91 -0.89 10.07
C GLY A 182 0.16 0.34 9.59
N GLY A 183 -0.84 0.16 8.71
CA GLY A 183 -1.71 1.22 8.24
C GLY A 183 -2.67 1.79 9.29
N SER A 184 -2.91 1.08 10.39
CA SER A 184 -3.74 1.55 11.50
C SER A 184 -2.90 2.20 12.62
N VAL A 185 -1.64 1.77 12.76
CA VAL A 185 -0.77 2.20 13.86
C VAL A 185 0.03 3.46 13.50
N LEU A 186 0.55 3.53 12.28
CA LEU A 186 1.45 4.63 11.89
C LEU A 186 0.74 5.98 11.65
N PRO A 187 -0.48 6.07 11.08
CA PRO A 187 -1.16 7.35 10.91
C PRO A 187 -1.48 8.10 12.22
N PRO A 188 -1.94 7.46 13.29
CA PRO A 188 -2.07 8.13 14.59
C PRO A 188 -0.76 8.67 15.14
N LEU A 189 0.36 7.97 14.92
CA LEU A 189 1.69 8.47 15.30
C LEU A 189 2.07 9.70 14.48
N GLN A 190 1.75 9.71 13.18
CA GLN A 190 1.96 10.89 12.34
C GLN A 190 1.14 12.08 12.83
N ALA A 191 -0.14 11.88 13.15
CA ALA A 191 -0.99 12.93 13.68
C ALA A 191 -0.42 13.51 14.99
N ALA A 192 -0.02 12.65 15.92
CA ALA A 192 0.59 13.08 17.17
C ALA A 192 1.89 13.90 16.98
N ILE A 193 2.68 13.59 15.95
CA ILE A 193 3.91 14.35 15.63
C ILE A 193 3.59 15.72 15.00
N ILE A 194 2.49 15.81 14.24
CA ILE A 194 2.07 17.06 13.58
C ILE A 194 1.44 18.03 14.58
N ASP A 195 0.78 17.50 15.62
CA ASP A 195 0.08 18.27 16.66
C ASP A 195 1.00 18.70 17.82
N CYS A 196 2.26 18.22 17.86
CA CYS A 196 3.31 18.67 18.79
C CYS A 196 4.10 19.85 18.23
#